data_b82af35252bf105d451f4f6e9b3e5a0e
#
_entry.id   b82af35252bf105d451f4f6e9b3e5a0e
#
_cell.length_a   1.000
_cell.length_b   1.000
_cell.length_c   1.000
_cell.angle_alpha   90.00
_cell.angle_beta   90.00
_cell.angle_gamma   90.00
#
_symmetry.space_group_name_H-M   'P 1'
#
loop_
_entity.id
_entity.type
_entity.pdbx_description
1 polymer ?
#
loop_
_entity_poly.entity_id
_entity_poly.type
_entity_poly.pdbx_seq_one_letter_code
_entity_poly.pdbx_strand_id
1 'polypeptide(L)'
;MDLLLVEPVFPLPWKSRNHSHFLPVGLLKIGTYHRQRGDRVSLVRGLKRLGFKPHRILITSLFTYWSKYVHRAAWFYHDAYPHAKIEIGGIYASLMPEDCKKRSPFATTCRGLYRRGIAEKVLPDYSLLPEELDYQIVHTSRGCTRKCTFCGTWKIEPEFTCLDSVLPLIQKRKLVFYDNNLLANPHVDKILRELADYRAPSGHPLRCESQSGFDLRLLTEERAQLLKQAHFVNPRVAWDGSYETWPHVRKAVEMLERAGYERKKIYVFMIYNHVLSYREMRRKLDACRRWRVRVIDCRYRPLDYTEDNYVPGPKPQSPHEYYIHDGWTDARVRGFRRAVRRQNIAVLLGLPSGRYIPGCESRKVEVE
;
A
#
# COMPACT_ATOMS: atom_id res chain seq x y z
N MET A 1 3.09 -32.14 -4.84
CA MET A 1 4.54 -31.75 -4.84
C MET A 1 4.84 -30.86 -3.64
N ASP A 2 6.15 -30.64 -3.35
CA ASP A 2 6.56 -29.71 -2.28
C ASP A 2 6.80 -28.32 -2.86
N LEU A 3 6.06 -27.34 -2.38
CA LEU A 3 6.11 -25.94 -2.81
C LEU A 3 6.56 -25.06 -1.66
N LEU A 4 7.58 -24.25 -1.90
CA LEU A 4 8.04 -23.21 -0.99
C LEU A 4 7.63 -21.84 -1.52
N LEU A 5 6.88 -21.11 -0.71
CA LEU A 5 6.56 -19.69 -0.93
C LEU A 5 7.54 -18.83 -0.14
N VAL A 6 8.10 -17.81 -0.76
CA VAL A 6 9.11 -16.96 -0.14
C VAL A 6 8.72 -15.49 -0.23
N GLU A 7 8.63 -14.83 0.92
CA GLU A 7 8.65 -13.39 1.02
C GLU A 7 10.06 -12.94 1.46
N PRO A 8 10.82 -12.24 0.62
CA PRO A 8 12.13 -11.70 1.01
C PRO A 8 12.06 -10.77 2.23
N VAL A 9 13.19 -10.59 2.92
CA VAL A 9 13.29 -9.64 4.05
C VAL A 9 13.28 -8.22 3.51
N PHE A 10 12.12 -7.64 3.36
CA PHE A 10 11.98 -6.23 2.97
C PHE A 10 12.19 -5.29 4.16
N PRO A 11 12.78 -4.09 3.95
CA PRO A 11 13.03 -3.11 5.03
C PRO A 11 11.75 -2.37 5.40
N LEU A 12 10.76 -3.09 5.92
CA LEU A 12 9.49 -2.52 6.38
C LEU A 12 9.71 -1.63 7.60
N PRO A 13 9.11 -0.44 7.66
CA PRO A 13 9.22 0.43 8.83
C PRO A 13 8.55 -0.23 10.04
N TRP A 14 9.33 -0.68 11.01
CA TRP A 14 8.83 -1.38 12.21
C TRP A 14 7.83 -0.56 13.05
N LYS A 15 7.89 0.78 12.98
CA LYS A 15 6.96 1.70 13.66
C LYS A 15 5.64 1.90 12.92
N SER A 16 5.51 1.44 11.70
CA SER A 16 4.28 1.58 10.94
C SER A 16 3.32 0.46 11.31
N ARG A 17 2.46 0.68 12.31
CA ARG A 17 1.43 -0.29 12.69
C ARG A 17 0.53 -0.69 11.52
N ASN A 18 0.30 0.24 10.57
CA ASN A 18 -0.47 -0.03 9.36
C ASN A 18 0.29 -0.86 8.31
N HIS A 19 1.62 -0.99 8.45
CA HIS A 19 2.48 -1.64 7.47
C HIS A 19 3.37 -2.73 8.11
N SER A 20 3.39 -2.87 9.45
CA SER A 20 4.12 -3.95 10.14
C SER A 20 3.65 -5.32 9.67
N HIS A 21 2.53 -5.35 8.99
CA HIS A 21 1.84 -6.53 8.52
C HIS A 21 1.54 -6.46 7.02
N PHE A 22 2.44 -5.91 6.20
CA PHE A 22 2.36 -6.17 4.77
C PHE A 22 2.34 -7.68 4.58
N LEU A 23 1.16 -8.19 4.31
CA LEU A 23 0.97 -9.61 4.10
C LEU A 23 1.25 -9.94 2.64
N PRO A 24 1.94 -11.03 2.37
CA PRO A 24 2.14 -11.51 1.01
C PRO A 24 0.86 -12.17 0.47
N VAL A 25 -0.23 -11.39 0.36
CA VAL A 25 -1.58 -11.90 0.03
C VAL A 25 -1.57 -12.72 -1.25
N GLY A 26 -0.80 -12.31 -2.25
CA GLY A 26 -0.63 -13.10 -3.48
C GLY A 26 -0.07 -14.49 -3.20
N LEU A 27 0.95 -14.60 -2.33
CA LEU A 27 1.48 -15.90 -1.93
C LEU A 27 0.49 -16.71 -1.12
N LEU A 28 -0.28 -16.08 -0.21
CA LEU A 28 -1.30 -16.76 0.58
C LEU A 28 -2.40 -17.37 -0.30
N LYS A 29 -2.85 -16.64 -1.33
CA LYS A 29 -3.80 -17.15 -2.32
C LYS A 29 -3.20 -18.27 -3.18
N ILE A 30 -1.96 -18.12 -3.62
CA ILE A 30 -1.22 -19.17 -4.34
C ILE A 30 -1.10 -20.41 -3.45
N GLY A 31 -0.86 -20.22 -2.15
CA GLY A 31 -0.82 -21.30 -1.16
C GLY A 31 -2.13 -22.08 -1.09
N THR A 32 -3.27 -21.38 -0.96
CA THR A 32 -4.60 -22.00 -1.01
C THR A 32 -4.81 -22.79 -2.30
N TYR A 33 -4.54 -22.16 -3.45
CA TYR A 33 -4.69 -22.79 -4.77
C TYR A 33 -3.91 -24.11 -4.88
N HIS A 34 -2.67 -24.15 -4.40
CA HIS A 34 -1.83 -25.34 -4.45
C HIS A 34 -2.24 -26.39 -3.41
N ARG A 35 -2.62 -25.99 -2.19
CA ARG A 35 -3.14 -26.93 -1.17
C ARG A 35 -4.40 -27.65 -1.63
N GLN A 36 -5.33 -26.94 -2.28
CA GLN A 36 -6.55 -27.52 -2.85
C GLN A 36 -6.25 -28.57 -3.96
N ARG A 37 -5.04 -28.58 -4.51
CA ARG A 37 -4.55 -29.52 -5.51
C ARG A 37 -3.69 -30.65 -4.91
N GLY A 38 -3.62 -30.74 -3.59
CA GLY A 38 -2.85 -31.78 -2.89
C GLY A 38 -1.36 -31.50 -2.75
N ASP A 39 -0.90 -30.26 -3.06
CA ASP A 39 0.49 -29.89 -2.87
C ASP A 39 0.79 -29.59 -1.38
N ARG A 40 1.96 -29.99 -0.90
CA ARG A 40 2.47 -29.59 0.41
C ARG A 40 3.10 -28.19 0.28
N VAL A 41 2.50 -27.21 0.94
CA VAL A 41 2.88 -25.81 0.83
C VAL A 41 3.46 -25.31 2.14
N SER A 42 4.62 -24.66 2.08
CA SER A 42 5.24 -23.93 3.17
C SER A 42 5.51 -22.50 2.78
N LEU A 43 5.36 -21.56 3.74
CA LEU A 43 5.71 -20.14 3.56
C LEU A 43 6.88 -19.77 4.47
N VAL A 44 7.86 -19.09 3.91
CA VAL A 44 8.98 -18.50 4.65
C VAL A 44 9.01 -16.99 4.40
N ARG A 45 9.11 -16.23 5.47
CA ARG A 45 9.39 -14.80 5.44
C ARG A 45 10.87 -14.60 5.81
N GLY A 46 11.71 -14.44 4.79
CA GLY A 46 13.14 -14.28 4.95
C GLY A 46 13.98 -15.36 4.24
N LEU A 47 15.17 -15.61 4.78
CA LEU A 47 16.12 -16.59 4.27
C LEU A 47 16.24 -17.73 5.29
N LYS A 48 15.65 -18.87 5.00
CA LYS A 48 15.66 -20.05 5.90
C LYS A 48 15.73 -21.33 5.08
N ARG A 49 16.66 -22.20 5.42
CA ARG A 49 16.69 -23.57 4.93
C ARG A 49 15.63 -24.40 5.65
N LEU A 50 14.99 -25.31 4.92
CA LEU A 50 13.97 -26.19 5.45
C LEU A 50 14.54 -27.62 5.57
N GLY A 51 13.92 -28.44 6.43
CA GLY A 51 14.26 -29.85 6.60
C GLY A 51 13.80 -30.76 5.43
N PHE A 52 13.28 -30.19 4.34
CA PHE A 52 12.88 -30.91 3.14
C PHE A 52 13.36 -30.16 1.89
N LYS A 53 13.37 -30.85 0.74
CA LYS A 53 13.78 -30.30 -0.56
C LYS A 53 12.55 -29.91 -1.37
N PRO A 54 12.26 -28.60 -1.55
CA PRO A 54 11.14 -28.17 -2.38
C PRO A 54 11.38 -28.47 -3.86
N HIS A 55 10.33 -28.86 -4.57
CA HIS A 55 10.34 -29.03 -6.03
C HIS A 55 10.23 -27.68 -6.75
N ARG A 56 9.46 -26.74 -6.16
CA ARG A 56 9.29 -25.38 -6.70
C ARG A 56 9.39 -24.37 -5.58
N ILE A 57 9.94 -23.20 -5.92
CA ILE A 57 10.10 -22.05 -5.03
C ILE A 57 9.51 -20.82 -5.71
N LEU A 58 8.49 -20.20 -5.11
CA LEU A 58 7.87 -18.98 -5.61
C LEU A 58 8.27 -17.82 -4.72
N ILE A 59 8.99 -16.85 -5.29
CA ILE A 59 9.49 -15.68 -4.58
C ILE A 59 8.65 -14.48 -4.96
N THR A 60 8.04 -13.80 -3.99
CA THR A 60 7.31 -12.56 -4.25
C THR A 60 8.25 -11.37 -4.32
N SER A 61 7.91 -10.40 -5.17
CA SER A 61 8.56 -9.09 -5.20
C SER A 61 7.54 -7.99 -4.91
N LEU A 62 7.99 -6.97 -4.17
CA LEU A 62 7.22 -5.77 -3.94
C LEU A 62 7.73 -4.63 -4.84
N PHE A 63 8.14 -3.54 -4.26
CA PHE A 63 8.58 -2.36 -4.99
C PHE A 63 9.87 -2.61 -5.80
N THR A 64 10.00 -1.95 -6.93
CA THR A 64 11.18 -2.03 -7.80
C THR A 64 12.47 -1.68 -7.06
N TYR A 65 12.43 -0.65 -6.22
CA TYR A 65 13.56 -0.19 -5.42
C TYR A 65 13.97 -1.13 -4.27
N TRP A 66 13.29 -2.27 -4.12
CA TRP A 66 13.66 -3.37 -3.22
C TRP A 66 14.15 -4.62 -3.96
N SER A 67 14.43 -4.50 -5.24
CA SER A 67 14.90 -5.61 -6.10
C SER A 67 16.09 -6.38 -5.51
N LYS A 68 17.03 -5.71 -4.83
CA LYS A 68 18.20 -6.36 -4.20
C LYS A 68 17.83 -7.44 -3.19
N TYR A 69 16.72 -7.26 -2.45
CA TYR A 69 16.27 -8.27 -1.47
C TYR A 69 15.67 -9.49 -2.17
N VAL A 70 15.02 -9.28 -3.30
CA VAL A 70 14.46 -10.35 -4.14
C VAL A 70 15.59 -11.22 -4.69
N HIS A 71 16.60 -10.60 -5.29
CA HIS A 71 17.74 -11.32 -5.85
C HIS A 71 18.57 -12.02 -4.78
N ARG A 72 18.77 -11.38 -3.62
CA ARG A 72 19.42 -12.04 -2.47
C ARG A 72 18.69 -13.32 -2.06
N ALA A 73 17.35 -13.28 -2.03
CA ALA A 73 16.56 -14.47 -1.74
C ALA A 73 16.66 -15.51 -2.86
N ALA A 74 16.58 -15.07 -4.13
CA ALA A 74 16.68 -15.98 -5.27
C ALA A 74 18.01 -16.75 -5.30
N TRP A 75 19.13 -16.07 -5.13
CA TRP A 75 20.45 -16.70 -5.05
C TRP A 75 20.59 -17.63 -3.85
N PHE A 76 20.14 -17.19 -2.66
CA PHE A 76 20.17 -18.04 -1.46
C PHE A 76 19.43 -19.38 -1.68
N TYR A 77 18.25 -19.32 -2.26
CA TYR A 77 17.45 -20.52 -2.49
C TYR A 77 17.95 -21.35 -3.68
N HIS A 78 18.55 -20.73 -4.68
CA HIS A 78 19.24 -21.43 -5.77
C HIS A 78 20.38 -22.30 -5.25
N ASP A 79 21.24 -21.72 -4.40
CA ASP A 79 22.36 -22.44 -3.81
C ASP A 79 21.91 -23.50 -2.80
N ALA A 80 20.84 -23.21 -2.03
CA ALA A 80 20.32 -24.16 -1.04
C ALA A 80 19.59 -25.35 -1.66
N TYR A 81 18.95 -25.17 -2.83
CA TYR A 81 18.11 -26.16 -3.50
C TYR A 81 18.34 -26.17 -5.01
N PRO A 82 19.49 -26.66 -5.51
CA PRO A 82 19.87 -26.54 -6.92
C PRO A 82 18.90 -27.21 -7.90
N HIS A 83 18.12 -28.17 -7.44
CA HIS A 83 17.15 -28.90 -8.27
C HIS A 83 15.74 -28.27 -8.28
N ALA A 84 15.50 -27.27 -7.43
CA ALA A 84 14.20 -26.61 -7.35
C ALA A 84 14.01 -25.64 -8.52
N LYS A 85 12.80 -25.63 -9.09
CA LYS A 85 12.42 -24.59 -10.07
C LYS A 85 12.05 -23.32 -9.34
N ILE A 86 12.78 -22.23 -9.60
CA ILE A 86 12.56 -20.93 -8.96
C ILE A 86 11.77 -20.03 -9.90
N GLU A 87 10.71 -19.41 -9.38
CA GLU A 87 9.91 -18.41 -10.06
C GLU A 87 9.86 -17.12 -9.22
N ILE A 88 10.07 -15.98 -9.86
CA ILE A 88 9.99 -14.65 -9.23
C ILE A 88 8.78 -13.93 -9.82
N GLY A 89 7.83 -13.55 -8.98
CA GLY A 89 6.63 -12.82 -9.37
C GLY A 89 6.41 -11.55 -8.52
N GLY A 90 5.28 -10.87 -8.74
CA GLY A 90 4.90 -9.66 -8.02
C GLY A 90 5.28 -8.37 -8.76
N ILE A 91 5.25 -7.24 -8.05
CA ILE A 91 5.27 -5.89 -8.65
C ILE A 91 6.57 -5.61 -9.43
N TYR A 92 7.73 -5.82 -8.80
CA TYR A 92 9.00 -5.59 -9.47
C TYR A 92 9.19 -6.50 -10.68
N ALA A 93 8.96 -7.81 -10.53
CA ALA A 93 9.08 -8.78 -11.62
C ALA A 93 8.15 -8.45 -12.79
N SER A 94 6.98 -7.85 -12.52
CA SER A 94 6.03 -7.43 -13.56
C SER A 94 6.43 -6.15 -14.26
N LEU A 95 6.96 -5.17 -13.55
CA LEU A 95 7.36 -3.87 -14.10
C LEU A 95 8.71 -3.92 -14.81
N MET A 96 9.64 -4.74 -14.33
CA MET A 96 11.02 -4.81 -14.80
C MET A 96 11.46 -6.27 -15.06
N PRO A 97 10.77 -7.00 -15.95
CA PRO A 97 11.03 -8.42 -16.16
C PRO A 97 12.43 -8.69 -16.72
N GLU A 98 12.96 -7.82 -17.56
CA GLU A 98 14.28 -7.99 -18.15
C GLU A 98 15.40 -7.78 -17.11
N ASP A 99 15.26 -6.78 -16.22
CA ASP A 99 16.18 -6.61 -15.09
C ASP A 99 16.12 -7.81 -14.14
N CYS A 100 14.91 -8.30 -13.86
CA CYS A 100 14.69 -9.48 -13.02
C CYS A 100 15.40 -10.71 -13.61
N LYS A 101 15.22 -10.97 -14.91
CA LYS A 101 15.87 -12.08 -15.63
C LYS A 101 17.39 -11.92 -15.69
N LYS A 102 17.89 -10.73 -15.96
CA LYS A 102 19.34 -10.44 -16.00
C LYS A 102 20.02 -10.74 -14.66
N ARG A 103 19.39 -10.36 -13.55
CA ARG A 103 19.99 -10.48 -12.20
C ARG A 103 19.76 -11.87 -11.57
N SER A 104 18.81 -12.66 -12.03
CA SER A 104 18.57 -14.05 -11.61
C SER A 104 18.27 -14.93 -12.82
N PRO A 105 19.27 -15.23 -13.68
CA PRO A 105 19.06 -15.90 -14.97
C PRO A 105 18.55 -17.34 -14.86
N PHE A 106 18.74 -17.99 -13.70
CA PHE A 106 18.25 -19.33 -13.39
C PHE A 106 16.76 -19.37 -13.01
N ALA A 107 16.16 -18.21 -12.72
CA ALA A 107 14.77 -18.10 -12.28
C ALA A 107 13.83 -17.71 -13.43
N THR A 108 12.63 -18.27 -13.44
CA THR A 108 11.56 -17.83 -14.34
C THR A 108 10.91 -16.56 -13.79
N THR A 109 10.73 -15.56 -14.64
CA THR A 109 10.03 -14.32 -14.26
C THR A 109 8.54 -14.43 -14.60
N CYS A 110 7.69 -14.30 -13.58
CA CYS A 110 6.23 -14.31 -13.71
C CYS A 110 5.68 -12.89 -13.72
N ARG A 111 5.09 -12.44 -14.85
CA ARG A 111 4.51 -11.10 -15.02
C ARG A 111 3.02 -11.10 -14.69
N GLY A 112 2.54 -10.01 -14.10
CA GLY A 112 1.13 -9.83 -13.76
C GLY A 112 0.65 -10.79 -12.68
N LEU A 113 -0.61 -11.17 -12.76
CA LEU A 113 -1.24 -12.10 -11.82
C LEU A 113 -0.78 -13.54 -12.07
N TYR A 114 -0.52 -14.29 -11.00
CA TYR A 114 -0.09 -15.67 -11.08
C TYR A 114 -1.07 -16.50 -11.93
N ARG A 115 -0.53 -17.18 -12.95
CA ARG A 115 -1.32 -17.99 -13.90
C ARG A 115 -2.57 -17.28 -14.41
N ARG A 116 -2.43 -16.03 -14.85
CA ARG A 116 -3.53 -15.19 -15.36
C ARG A 116 -4.67 -15.02 -14.35
N GLY A 117 -4.35 -14.93 -13.07
CA GLY A 117 -5.33 -14.65 -12.02
C GLY A 117 -6.10 -15.84 -11.49
N ILE A 118 -5.72 -17.08 -11.84
CA ILE A 118 -6.44 -18.26 -11.34
C ILE A 118 -6.43 -18.35 -9.81
N ALA A 119 -5.36 -17.92 -9.15
CA ALA A 119 -5.27 -17.86 -7.71
C ALA A 119 -6.08 -16.70 -7.08
N GLU A 120 -6.56 -15.75 -7.87
CA GLU A 120 -7.38 -14.63 -7.35
C GLU A 120 -8.81 -15.08 -6.96
N LYS A 121 -9.25 -16.24 -7.46
CA LYS A 121 -10.57 -16.81 -7.17
C LYS A 121 -10.67 -17.52 -5.82
N VAL A 122 -9.55 -17.68 -5.10
CA VAL A 122 -9.51 -18.37 -3.82
C VAL A 122 -9.21 -17.39 -2.68
N LEU A 123 -9.63 -17.76 -1.46
CA LEU A 123 -9.32 -17.00 -0.24
C LEU A 123 -7.85 -17.17 0.14
N PRO A 124 -7.22 -16.15 0.75
CA PRO A 124 -5.88 -16.28 1.30
C PRO A 124 -5.84 -17.30 2.44
N ASP A 125 -4.85 -18.17 2.46
CA ASP A 125 -4.63 -19.12 3.56
C ASP A 125 -3.75 -18.48 4.65
N TYR A 126 -4.37 -17.88 5.64
CA TYR A 126 -3.67 -17.25 6.75
C TYR A 126 -2.99 -18.25 7.70
N SER A 127 -3.31 -19.55 7.64
CA SER A 127 -2.62 -20.58 8.43
C SER A 127 -1.15 -20.80 8.01
N LEU A 128 -0.77 -20.29 6.84
CA LEU A 128 0.62 -20.27 6.40
C LEU A 128 1.50 -19.24 7.14
N LEU A 129 0.88 -18.30 7.86
CA LEU A 129 1.59 -17.32 8.65
C LEU A 129 1.85 -17.86 10.06
N PRO A 130 2.98 -17.51 10.68
CA PRO A 130 3.29 -17.96 12.04
C PRO A 130 2.44 -17.26 13.12
N GLU A 131 1.83 -16.12 12.79
CA GLU A 131 1.05 -15.29 13.71
C GLU A 131 -0.43 -15.37 13.39
N GLU A 132 -1.26 -15.51 14.41
CA GLU A 132 -2.70 -15.34 14.25
C GLU A 132 -3.04 -13.86 14.06
N LEU A 133 -3.77 -13.56 12.98
CA LEU A 133 -4.18 -12.19 12.65
C LEU A 133 -5.63 -11.94 13.09
N ASP A 134 -5.89 -10.76 13.63
CA ASP A 134 -7.24 -10.30 13.98
C ASP A 134 -7.95 -9.59 12.82
N TYR A 135 -7.31 -9.52 11.64
CA TYR A 135 -7.82 -8.88 10.42
C TYR A 135 -7.56 -9.74 9.19
N GLN A 136 -8.24 -9.41 8.10
CA GLN A 136 -7.99 -9.95 6.77
C GLN A 136 -7.89 -8.85 5.73
N ILE A 137 -7.20 -9.14 4.62
CA ILE A 137 -7.13 -8.27 3.45
C ILE A 137 -8.20 -8.71 2.44
N VAL A 138 -8.93 -7.75 1.91
CA VAL A 138 -10.01 -7.96 0.93
C VAL A 138 -9.78 -7.06 -0.27
N HIS A 139 -10.18 -7.53 -1.45
CA HIS A 139 -10.27 -6.75 -2.67
C HIS A 139 -11.69 -6.87 -3.20
N THR A 140 -12.33 -5.76 -3.50
CA THR A 140 -13.60 -5.72 -4.24
C THR A 140 -13.36 -5.66 -5.73
N SER A 141 -12.16 -5.22 -6.12
CA SER A 141 -11.75 -5.05 -7.51
C SER A 141 -10.25 -5.28 -7.69
N ARG A 142 -9.85 -5.61 -8.92
CA ARG A 142 -8.46 -5.70 -9.37
C ARG A 142 -8.25 -4.77 -10.55
N GLY A 143 -7.01 -4.29 -10.72
CA GLY A 143 -6.73 -3.25 -11.69
C GLY A 143 -7.19 -1.86 -11.23
N CYS A 144 -7.29 -0.92 -12.15
CA CYS A 144 -7.78 0.42 -11.89
C CYS A 144 -8.23 1.09 -13.18
N THR A 145 -9.34 1.84 -13.13
CA THR A 145 -9.85 2.61 -14.27
C THR A 145 -8.98 3.83 -14.60
N ARG A 146 -8.09 4.24 -13.66
CA ARG A 146 -7.16 5.36 -13.85
C ARG A 146 -5.80 4.89 -14.36
N LYS A 147 -5.21 5.68 -15.26
CA LYS A 147 -3.84 5.49 -15.77
C LYS A 147 -2.92 6.60 -15.26
N CYS A 148 -2.82 6.77 -13.92
CA CYS A 148 -1.95 7.78 -13.33
C CYS A 148 -0.49 7.51 -13.71
N THR A 149 0.25 8.54 -14.10
CA THR A 149 1.63 8.43 -14.60
C THR A 149 2.62 7.88 -13.57
N PHE A 150 2.35 8.14 -12.30
CA PHE A 150 3.18 7.68 -11.17
C PHE A 150 2.83 6.28 -10.68
N CYS A 151 1.77 5.65 -11.22
CA CYS A 151 1.23 4.39 -10.70
C CYS A 151 1.52 3.22 -11.64
N GLY A 152 2.00 2.10 -11.09
CA GLY A 152 2.28 0.88 -11.84
C GLY A 152 1.08 -0.05 -12.03
N THR A 153 -0.05 0.18 -11.35
CA THR A 153 -1.19 -0.74 -11.34
C THR A 153 -1.67 -1.09 -12.75
N TRP A 154 -1.95 -0.08 -13.58
CA TRP A 154 -2.47 -0.28 -14.94
C TRP A 154 -1.47 -0.95 -15.91
N LYS A 155 -0.17 -0.98 -15.55
CA LYS A 155 0.87 -1.71 -16.28
C LYS A 155 0.93 -3.18 -15.89
N ILE A 156 0.60 -3.50 -14.64
CA ILE A 156 0.66 -4.85 -14.05
C ILE A 156 -0.68 -5.57 -14.23
N GLU A 157 -1.77 -4.84 -13.98
CA GLU A 157 -3.15 -5.31 -14.02
C GLU A 157 -3.94 -4.38 -14.97
N PRO A 158 -3.81 -4.55 -16.30
CA PRO A 158 -4.44 -3.66 -17.29
C PRO A 158 -5.95 -3.79 -17.35
N GLU A 159 -6.48 -4.93 -16.92
CA GLU A 159 -7.91 -5.21 -16.86
C GLU A 159 -8.49 -4.79 -15.52
N PHE A 160 -9.64 -4.12 -15.54
CA PHE A 160 -10.40 -3.78 -14.35
C PHE A 160 -11.51 -4.79 -14.14
N THR A 161 -11.37 -5.62 -13.11
CA THR A 161 -12.35 -6.65 -12.75
C THR A 161 -12.94 -6.37 -11.38
N CYS A 162 -14.24 -6.66 -11.18
CA CYS A 162 -14.97 -6.31 -9.98
C CYS A 162 -15.77 -7.50 -9.45
N LEU A 163 -15.91 -7.53 -8.13
CA LEU A 163 -16.87 -8.37 -7.43
C LEU A 163 -18.15 -7.56 -7.20
N ASP A 164 -19.28 -8.21 -7.20
CA ASP A 164 -20.58 -7.63 -6.88
C ASP A 164 -20.94 -7.77 -5.39
N SER A 165 -20.24 -8.62 -4.66
CA SER A 165 -20.31 -8.79 -3.21
C SER A 165 -19.00 -9.29 -2.63
N VAL A 166 -18.72 -8.95 -1.37
CA VAL A 166 -17.57 -9.47 -0.61
C VAL A 166 -18.00 -10.33 0.57
N LEU A 167 -19.28 -10.51 0.80
CA LEU A 167 -19.80 -11.31 1.92
C LEU A 167 -19.24 -12.73 1.96
N PRO A 168 -19.13 -13.47 0.83
CA PRO A 168 -18.56 -14.81 0.82
C PRO A 168 -17.07 -14.86 1.18
N LEU A 169 -16.39 -13.70 1.16
CA LEU A 169 -14.95 -13.61 1.45
C LEU A 169 -14.68 -13.32 2.93
N ILE A 170 -15.70 -12.98 3.73
CA ILE A 170 -15.52 -12.51 5.11
C ILE A 170 -15.18 -13.69 6.01
N GLN A 171 -13.99 -13.66 6.58
CA GLN A 171 -13.50 -14.63 7.56
C GLN A 171 -13.21 -13.98 8.92
N LYS A 172 -12.98 -12.67 8.95
CA LYS A 172 -12.59 -11.92 10.13
C LYS A 172 -13.39 -10.62 10.24
N ARG A 173 -13.60 -10.14 11.47
CA ARG A 173 -14.36 -8.91 11.71
C ARG A 173 -13.67 -7.63 11.23
N LYS A 174 -12.33 -7.61 11.21
CA LYS A 174 -11.56 -6.46 10.69
C LYS A 174 -11.19 -6.72 9.23
N LEU A 175 -11.68 -5.87 8.35
CA LEU A 175 -11.43 -5.93 6.91
C LEU A 175 -10.54 -4.77 6.47
N VAL A 176 -9.45 -5.08 5.78
CA VAL A 176 -8.55 -4.10 5.18
C VAL A 176 -8.66 -4.21 3.67
N PHE A 177 -9.25 -3.20 3.06
CA PHE A 177 -9.46 -3.15 1.61
C PHE A 177 -8.20 -2.65 0.91
N TYR A 178 -7.66 -3.49 0.00
CA TYR A 178 -6.47 -3.19 -0.80
C TYR A 178 -6.81 -2.87 -2.26
N ASP A 179 -8.04 -2.47 -2.51
CA ASP A 179 -8.44 -1.98 -3.83
C ASP A 179 -7.56 -0.81 -4.26
N ASN A 180 -7.19 -0.76 -5.54
CA ASN A 180 -6.47 0.39 -6.09
C ASN A 180 -7.38 1.63 -6.22
N ASN A 181 -8.69 1.42 -6.42
CA ASN A 181 -9.72 2.45 -6.42
C ASN A 181 -11.07 1.84 -6.01
N LEU A 182 -11.32 1.75 -4.71
CA LEU A 182 -12.52 1.12 -4.14
C LEU A 182 -13.81 1.70 -4.73
N LEU A 183 -13.91 3.03 -4.82
CA LEU A 183 -15.12 3.71 -5.28
C LEU A 183 -15.39 3.54 -6.79
N ALA A 184 -14.42 3.02 -7.55
CA ALA A 184 -14.60 2.75 -8.98
C ALA A 184 -15.32 1.41 -9.25
N ASN A 185 -15.49 0.55 -8.25
CA ASN A 185 -16.27 -0.66 -8.41
C ASN A 185 -17.75 -0.27 -8.69
N PRO A 186 -18.36 -0.70 -9.80
CA PRO A 186 -19.74 -0.35 -10.13
C PRO A 186 -20.76 -0.86 -9.11
N HIS A 187 -20.40 -1.86 -8.33
CA HIS A 187 -21.23 -2.44 -7.27
C HIS A 187 -20.92 -1.89 -5.88
N VAL A 188 -20.09 -0.84 -5.77
CA VAL A 188 -19.60 -0.34 -4.48
C VAL A 188 -20.72 0.04 -3.53
N ASP A 189 -21.81 0.65 -4.02
CA ASP A 189 -22.92 1.09 -3.18
C ASP A 189 -23.69 -0.11 -2.60
N LYS A 190 -23.85 -1.19 -3.38
CA LYS A 190 -24.40 -2.48 -2.90
C LYS A 190 -23.47 -3.09 -1.84
N ILE A 191 -22.18 -3.17 -2.13
CA ILE A 191 -21.18 -3.75 -1.21
C ILE A 191 -21.16 -2.98 0.11
N LEU A 192 -21.24 -1.65 0.08
CA LEU A 192 -21.23 -0.84 1.31
C LEU A 192 -22.50 -1.08 2.15
N ARG A 193 -23.68 -1.24 1.52
CA ARG A 193 -24.92 -1.61 2.23
C ARG A 193 -24.82 -3.00 2.85
N GLU A 194 -24.35 -3.99 2.10
CA GLU A 194 -24.10 -5.36 2.60
C GLU A 194 -23.17 -5.36 3.82
N LEU A 195 -22.08 -4.59 3.78
CA LEU A 195 -21.14 -4.47 4.90
C LEU A 195 -21.77 -3.75 6.11
N ALA A 196 -22.63 -2.77 5.90
CA ALA A 196 -23.34 -2.07 6.97
C ALA A 196 -24.30 -2.99 7.72
N ASP A 197 -24.98 -3.88 7.00
CA ASP A 197 -25.97 -4.81 7.57
C ASP A 197 -25.32 -6.06 8.15
N TYR A 198 -24.10 -6.42 7.72
CA TYR A 198 -23.44 -7.64 8.17
C TYR A 198 -23.10 -7.59 9.67
N ARG A 199 -23.36 -8.69 10.34
CA ARG A 199 -22.94 -8.92 11.73
C ARG A 199 -22.03 -10.15 11.79
N ALA A 200 -20.89 -9.99 12.44
CA ALA A 200 -20.00 -11.11 12.72
C ALA A 200 -20.69 -12.14 13.64
N PRO A 201 -20.22 -13.39 13.70
CA PRO A 201 -20.75 -14.40 14.62
C PRO A 201 -20.83 -13.94 16.08
N SER A 202 -19.99 -12.98 16.49
CA SER A 202 -20.02 -12.34 17.81
C SER A 202 -21.13 -11.28 18.00
N GLY A 203 -21.99 -11.07 17.00
CA GLY A 203 -23.02 -10.02 16.99
C GLY A 203 -22.51 -8.61 16.73
N HIS A 204 -21.19 -8.41 16.68
CA HIS A 204 -20.59 -7.09 16.47
C HIS A 204 -20.51 -6.71 14.98
N PRO A 205 -20.63 -5.40 14.65
CA PRO A 205 -20.42 -4.92 13.29
C PRO A 205 -18.97 -5.13 12.85
N LEU A 206 -18.76 -5.12 11.53
CA LEU A 206 -17.42 -5.12 10.93
C LEU A 206 -16.65 -3.86 11.31
N ARG A 207 -15.34 -3.90 11.11
CA ARG A 207 -14.47 -2.74 11.12
C ARG A 207 -13.69 -2.73 9.80
N CYS A 208 -14.00 -1.78 8.95
CA CYS A 208 -13.43 -1.67 7.62
C CYS A 208 -12.41 -0.53 7.52
N GLU A 209 -11.34 -0.72 6.76
CA GLU A 209 -10.36 0.31 6.47
C GLU A 209 -9.88 0.17 5.02
N SER A 210 -9.92 1.26 4.24
CA SER A 210 -9.32 1.28 2.90
C SER A 210 -7.88 1.75 2.97
N GLN A 211 -6.95 1.03 2.34
CA GLN A 211 -5.54 1.43 2.27
C GLN A 211 -5.27 2.41 1.13
N SER A 212 -6.08 2.42 0.08
CA SER A 212 -6.02 3.43 -0.98
C SER A 212 -6.78 4.71 -0.60
N GLY A 213 -6.42 5.82 -1.22
CA GLY A 213 -7.19 7.06 -1.12
C GLY A 213 -8.44 6.99 -1.99
N PHE A 214 -9.56 7.49 -1.48
CA PHE A 214 -10.79 7.61 -2.26
C PHE A 214 -10.61 8.61 -3.41
N ASP A 215 -11.07 8.24 -4.58
CA ASP A 215 -11.13 9.11 -5.74
C ASP A 215 -12.20 10.18 -5.52
N LEU A 216 -11.77 11.44 -5.42
CA LEU A 216 -12.63 12.59 -5.14
C LEU A 216 -13.79 12.75 -6.14
N ARG A 217 -13.59 12.31 -7.38
CA ARG A 217 -14.61 12.39 -8.45
C ARG A 217 -15.77 11.42 -8.25
N LEU A 218 -15.53 10.36 -7.47
CA LEU A 218 -16.48 9.29 -7.21
C LEU A 218 -17.07 9.34 -5.80
N LEU A 219 -16.54 10.22 -4.94
CA LEU A 219 -17.09 10.43 -3.60
C LEU A 219 -18.29 11.37 -3.66
N THR A 220 -19.44 10.89 -3.20
CA THR A 220 -20.68 11.65 -3.07
C THR A 220 -21.10 11.72 -1.60
N GLU A 221 -22.08 12.56 -1.27
CA GLU A 221 -22.67 12.62 0.08
C GLU A 221 -23.22 11.26 0.50
N GLU A 222 -23.95 10.60 -0.40
CA GLU A 222 -24.52 9.28 -0.14
C GLU A 222 -23.41 8.24 0.14
N ARG A 223 -22.36 8.21 -0.69
CA ARG A 223 -21.24 7.28 -0.50
C ARG A 223 -20.46 7.56 0.78
N ALA A 224 -20.30 8.83 1.17
CA ALA A 224 -19.69 9.18 2.44
C ALA A 224 -20.49 8.63 3.62
N GLN A 225 -21.83 8.70 3.57
CA GLN A 225 -22.73 8.12 4.56
C GLN A 225 -22.65 6.59 4.57
N LEU A 226 -22.70 5.94 3.39
CA LEU A 226 -22.59 4.48 3.26
C LEU A 226 -21.24 3.98 3.81
N LEU A 227 -20.14 4.66 3.52
CA LEU A 227 -18.83 4.33 4.10
C LEU A 227 -18.86 4.38 5.64
N LYS A 228 -19.54 5.37 6.21
CA LYS A 228 -19.69 5.47 7.67
C LYS A 228 -20.55 4.36 8.23
N GLN A 229 -21.69 4.06 7.60
CA GLN A 229 -22.60 2.97 7.97
C GLN A 229 -21.92 1.59 7.86
N ALA A 230 -21.11 1.39 6.82
CA ALA A 230 -20.28 0.20 6.62
C ALA A 230 -19.06 0.13 7.55
N HIS A 231 -19.01 1.00 8.57
CA HIS A 231 -17.98 1.04 9.61
C HIS A 231 -16.56 1.24 9.08
N PHE A 232 -16.40 1.95 7.94
CA PHE A 232 -15.08 2.36 7.52
C PHE A 232 -14.49 3.38 8.49
N VAL A 233 -13.24 3.14 8.89
CA VAL A 233 -12.48 4.03 9.77
C VAL A 233 -11.35 4.68 9.00
N ASN A 234 -10.88 5.83 9.50
CA ASN A 234 -9.73 6.55 8.95
C ASN A 234 -9.83 6.79 7.43
N PRO A 235 -10.93 7.40 6.92
CA PRO A 235 -11.11 7.62 5.50
C PRO A 235 -9.95 8.42 4.93
N ARG A 236 -9.51 8.03 3.73
CA ARG A 236 -8.37 8.64 3.03
C ARG A 236 -8.85 9.22 1.72
N VAL A 237 -8.53 10.47 1.44
CA VAL A 237 -8.80 11.12 0.15
C VAL A 237 -7.50 11.39 -0.58
N ALA A 238 -7.47 11.18 -1.89
CA ALA A 238 -6.27 11.40 -2.70
C ALA A 238 -6.21 12.85 -3.20
N TRP A 239 -5.08 13.52 -2.97
CA TRP A 239 -4.78 14.83 -3.53
C TRP A 239 -3.52 14.79 -4.38
N ASP A 240 -3.63 14.15 -5.54
CA ASP A 240 -2.51 13.98 -6.48
C ASP A 240 -2.29 15.21 -7.37
N GLY A 241 -3.34 15.97 -7.63
CA GLY A 241 -3.31 17.17 -8.48
C GLY A 241 -2.63 18.38 -7.84
N SER A 242 -2.52 19.46 -8.62
CA SER A 242 -1.99 20.75 -8.18
C SER A 242 -2.77 21.34 -7.00
N TYR A 243 -2.23 22.40 -6.40
CA TYR A 243 -2.89 23.12 -5.32
C TYR A 243 -4.28 23.65 -5.74
N GLU A 244 -4.44 24.05 -7.00
CA GLU A 244 -5.68 24.63 -7.54
C GLU A 244 -6.91 23.71 -7.41
N THR A 245 -6.68 22.41 -7.24
CA THR A 245 -7.76 21.43 -7.00
C THR A 245 -8.23 21.41 -5.53
N TRP A 246 -7.74 22.29 -4.66
CA TRP A 246 -8.09 22.35 -3.25
C TRP A 246 -9.60 22.44 -2.94
N PRO A 247 -10.46 23.10 -3.78
CA PRO A 247 -11.88 23.17 -3.48
C PRO A 247 -12.54 21.78 -3.49
N HIS A 248 -12.14 20.90 -4.43
CA HIS A 248 -12.65 19.52 -4.50
C HIS A 248 -12.25 18.69 -3.28
N VAL A 249 -10.99 18.84 -2.84
CA VAL A 249 -10.50 18.14 -1.64
C VAL A 249 -11.21 18.63 -0.39
N ARG A 250 -11.41 19.93 -0.25
CA ARG A 250 -12.16 20.53 0.85
C ARG A 250 -13.60 20.01 0.88
N LYS A 251 -14.28 20.02 -0.28
CA LYS A 251 -15.64 19.47 -0.42
C LYS A 251 -15.70 18.02 0.06
N ALA A 252 -14.73 17.18 -0.34
CA ALA A 252 -14.67 15.79 0.09
C ALA A 252 -14.48 15.65 1.62
N VAL A 253 -13.62 16.46 2.22
CA VAL A 253 -13.46 16.51 3.69
C VAL A 253 -14.78 16.90 4.38
N GLU A 254 -15.49 17.90 3.86
CA GLU A 254 -16.77 18.36 4.40
C GLU A 254 -17.88 17.29 4.23
N MET A 255 -17.91 16.55 3.11
CA MET A 255 -18.82 15.41 2.93
C MET A 255 -18.58 14.32 3.98
N LEU A 256 -17.30 13.95 4.20
CA LEU A 256 -16.94 12.96 5.23
C LEU A 256 -17.28 13.46 6.65
N GLU A 257 -17.09 14.74 6.94
CA GLU A 257 -17.46 15.32 8.22
C GLU A 257 -18.98 15.26 8.44
N ARG A 258 -19.79 15.67 7.45
CA ARG A 258 -21.27 15.55 7.50
C ARG A 258 -21.73 14.11 7.67
N ALA A 259 -20.99 13.14 7.12
CA ALA A 259 -21.25 11.72 7.35
C ALA A 259 -20.86 11.23 8.77
N GLY A 260 -20.32 12.10 9.63
CA GLY A 260 -20.00 11.80 11.02
C GLY A 260 -18.55 11.36 11.26
N TYR A 261 -17.62 11.66 10.37
CA TYR A 261 -16.19 11.48 10.63
C TYR A 261 -15.60 12.69 11.34
N GLU A 262 -14.86 12.47 12.41
CA GLU A 262 -14.05 13.52 13.02
C GLU A 262 -12.93 13.96 12.06
N ARG A 263 -12.74 15.26 11.84
CA ARG A 263 -11.70 15.79 10.92
C ARG A 263 -10.31 15.22 11.22
N LYS A 264 -9.92 15.08 12.47
CA LYS A 264 -8.64 14.47 12.87
C LYS A 264 -8.49 12.99 12.50
N LYS A 265 -9.58 12.31 12.11
CA LYS A 265 -9.60 10.92 11.61
C LYS A 265 -9.59 10.85 10.08
N ILE A 266 -9.74 11.96 9.38
CA ILE A 266 -9.68 12.04 7.92
C ILE A 266 -8.22 12.27 7.51
N TYR A 267 -7.78 11.54 6.49
CA TYR A 267 -6.43 11.66 5.94
C TYR A 267 -6.46 12.15 4.51
N VAL A 268 -5.45 12.91 4.13
CA VAL A 268 -5.20 13.34 2.76
C VAL A 268 -3.88 12.74 2.30
N PHE A 269 -3.92 11.89 1.25
CA PHE A 269 -2.72 11.40 0.58
C PHE A 269 -2.10 12.51 -0.26
N MET A 270 -0.79 12.67 -0.16
CA MET A 270 0.00 13.59 -0.99
C MET A 270 1.26 12.91 -1.49
N ILE A 271 1.46 12.94 -2.81
CA ILE A 271 2.72 12.51 -3.42
C ILE A 271 3.66 13.72 -3.42
N TYR A 272 4.83 13.59 -2.79
CA TYR A 272 5.88 14.62 -2.76
C TYR A 272 7.17 14.09 -3.37
N ASN A 273 8.17 14.96 -3.58
CA ASN A 273 9.37 14.64 -4.35
C ASN A 273 8.99 14.20 -5.78
N HIS A 274 8.10 14.96 -6.39
CA HIS A 274 7.53 14.72 -7.71
C HIS A 274 7.35 16.06 -8.44
N VAL A 275 6.60 16.10 -9.52
CA VAL A 275 6.42 17.29 -10.40
C VAL A 275 5.98 18.58 -9.69
N LEU A 276 5.30 18.49 -8.54
CA LEU A 276 4.90 19.66 -7.80
C LEU A 276 6.06 20.24 -6.99
N SER A 277 6.21 21.57 -7.02
CA SER A 277 7.25 22.26 -6.27
C SER A 277 7.11 22.10 -4.76
N TYR A 278 8.23 22.23 -4.03
CA TYR A 278 8.22 22.25 -2.56
C TYR A 278 7.27 23.33 -1.99
N ARG A 279 7.24 24.52 -2.61
CA ARG A 279 6.36 25.64 -2.21
C ARG A 279 4.90 25.24 -2.34
N GLU A 280 4.52 24.62 -3.43
CA GLU A 280 3.15 24.16 -3.67
C GLU A 280 2.74 23.07 -2.69
N MET A 281 3.61 22.11 -2.45
CA MET A 281 3.38 21.06 -1.45
C MET A 281 3.21 21.64 -0.04
N ARG A 282 3.91 22.72 0.30
CA ARG A 282 3.71 23.46 1.56
C ARG A 282 2.33 24.13 1.62
N ARG A 283 1.88 24.76 0.51
CA ARG A 283 0.51 25.33 0.43
C ARG A 283 -0.56 24.26 0.66
N LYS A 284 -0.41 23.07 0.05
CA LYS A 284 -1.31 21.92 0.27
C LYS A 284 -1.31 21.48 1.73
N LEU A 285 -0.14 21.38 2.34
CA LEU A 285 0.00 21.00 3.74
C LEU A 285 -0.68 22.02 4.66
N ASP A 286 -0.49 23.32 4.43
CA ASP A 286 -1.10 24.39 5.20
C ASP A 286 -2.64 24.40 5.04
N ALA A 287 -3.17 24.07 3.87
CA ALA A 287 -4.61 23.88 3.67
C ALA A 287 -5.16 22.74 4.54
N CYS A 288 -4.51 21.57 4.53
CA CYS A 288 -4.90 20.45 5.40
C CYS A 288 -4.83 20.81 6.88
N ARG A 289 -3.87 21.64 7.29
CA ARG A 289 -3.76 22.16 8.66
C ARG A 289 -4.96 23.02 9.02
N ARG A 290 -5.36 23.97 8.15
CA ARG A 290 -6.57 24.79 8.35
C ARG A 290 -7.84 23.97 8.46
N TRP A 291 -7.93 22.87 7.66
CA TRP A 291 -9.07 21.94 7.70
C TRP A 291 -9.01 20.96 8.88
N ARG A 292 -7.92 20.95 9.67
CA ARG A 292 -7.68 20.04 10.80
C ARG A 292 -7.71 18.55 10.40
N VAL A 293 -7.23 18.23 9.21
CA VAL A 293 -7.08 16.87 8.71
C VAL A 293 -5.63 16.43 8.71
N ARG A 294 -5.40 15.12 8.81
CA ARG A 294 -4.05 14.55 8.79
C ARG A 294 -3.59 14.29 7.36
N VAL A 295 -2.29 14.19 7.17
CA VAL A 295 -1.67 13.96 5.86
C VAL A 295 -0.88 12.65 5.89
N ILE A 296 -0.98 11.87 4.81
CA ILE A 296 -0.10 10.74 4.53
C ILE A 296 0.82 11.15 3.39
N ASP A 297 2.11 11.27 3.71
CA ASP A 297 3.14 11.68 2.78
C ASP A 297 3.72 10.47 2.03
N CYS A 298 3.45 10.40 0.74
CA CYS A 298 3.96 9.37 -0.15
C CYS A 298 5.15 9.93 -0.94
N ARG A 299 6.39 9.52 -0.61
CA ARG A 299 7.56 9.92 -1.38
C ARG A 299 7.57 9.20 -2.73
N TYR A 300 7.58 9.99 -3.81
CA TYR A 300 7.65 9.43 -5.16
C TYR A 300 9.01 8.78 -5.43
N ARG A 301 8.95 7.69 -6.14
CA ARG A 301 10.08 6.99 -6.77
C ARG A 301 9.65 6.55 -8.16
N PRO A 302 10.49 6.71 -9.18
CA PRO A 302 10.19 6.17 -10.51
C PRO A 302 9.96 4.66 -10.47
N LEU A 303 9.10 4.18 -11.35
CA LEU A 303 8.74 2.75 -11.41
C LEU A 303 9.88 1.85 -11.92
N ASP A 304 10.89 2.43 -12.56
CA ASP A 304 12.09 1.80 -13.06
C ASP A 304 13.32 1.98 -12.14
N TYR A 305 13.11 2.55 -10.95
CA TYR A 305 14.17 2.77 -9.96
C TYR A 305 14.37 1.53 -9.11
N THR A 306 15.54 0.89 -9.22
CA THR A 306 15.82 -0.42 -8.59
C THR A 306 16.47 -0.34 -7.23
N GLU A 307 17.01 0.82 -6.84
CA GLU A 307 17.70 1.00 -5.56
C GLU A 307 17.30 2.32 -4.88
N ASP A 308 16.90 2.25 -3.64
CA ASP A 308 16.58 3.41 -2.83
C ASP A 308 17.08 3.19 -1.39
N ASN A 309 18.17 3.86 -1.07
CA ASN A 309 18.83 3.79 0.23
C ASN A 309 18.45 4.98 1.12
N TYR A 310 17.27 5.59 0.91
CA TYR A 310 16.80 6.67 1.77
C TYR A 310 16.66 6.23 3.23
N VAL A 311 17.40 6.90 4.11
CA VAL A 311 17.35 6.69 5.56
C VAL A 311 16.69 7.92 6.21
N PRO A 312 15.51 7.75 6.86
CA PRO A 312 14.91 8.82 7.63
C PRO A 312 15.81 9.22 8.80
N GLY A 313 16.12 10.51 8.93
CA GLY A 313 16.97 10.99 10.04
C GLY A 313 17.52 12.39 9.79
N PRO A 314 18.38 12.90 10.68
CA PRO A 314 18.97 14.22 10.54
C PRO A 314 20.15 14.26 9.54
N LYS A 315 20.81 13.10 9.30
CA LYS A 315 22.00 13.03 8.43
C LYS A 315 21.61 13.29 6.98
N PRO A 316 22.20 14.28 6.29
CA PRO A 316 21.98 14.52 4.87
C PRO A 316 22.38 13.32 4.02
N GLN A 317 21.70 13.17 2.87
CA GLN A 317 22.02 12.16 1.88
C GLN A 317 22.12 12.80 0.48
N SER A 318 22.94 12.19 -0.37
CA SER A 318 23.17 12.62 -1.74
C SER A 318 22.11 12.07 -2.71
N PRO A 319 21.95 12.65 -3.91
CA PRO A 319 21.11 12.10 -4.97
C PRO A 319 21.54 10.72 -5.47
N HIS A 320 22.77 10.29 -5.21
CA HIS A 320 23.26 8.95 -5.54
C HIS A 320 22.73 7.86 -4.59
N GLU A 321 22.32 8.25 -3.38
CA GLU A 321 21.82 7.30 -2.39
C GLU A 321 20.32 7.02 -2.55
N TYR A 322 19.56 7.98 -3.06
CA TYR A 322 18.13 7.82 -3.29
C TYR A 322 17.61 8.81 -4.34
N TYR A 323 16.44 8.50 -4.91
CA TYR A 323 15.84 9.37 -5.91
C TYR A 323 15.37 10.70 -5.34
N ILE A 324 15.89 11.79 -5.93
CA ILE A 324 15.45 13.16 -5.71
C ILE A 324 14.98 13.72 -7.05
N HIS A 325 13.71 14.13 -7.13
CA HIS A 325 13.11 14.69 -8.35
C HIS A 325 13.70 16.08 -8.64
N ASP A 326 13.78 16.43 -9.92
CA ASP A 326 14.17 17.79 -10.35
C ASP A 326 13.37 18.86 -9.59
N GLY A 327 14.05 19.95 -9.18
CA GLY A 327 13.46 21.00 -8.37
C GLY A 327 13.29 20.65 -6.88
N TRP A 328 13.66 19.44 -6.45
CA TRP A 328 13.75 19.02 -5.07
C TRP A 328 15.21 18.93 -4.61
N THR A 329 15.43 18.98 -3.30
CA THR A 329 16.71 18.72 -2.66
C THR A 329 16.51 17.81 -1.48
N ASP A 330 17.57 17.14 -0.99
CA ASP A 330 17.50 16.33 0.22
C ASP A 330 16.89 17.11 1.41
N ALA A 331 17.30 18.37 1.57
CA ALA A 331 16.77 19.24 2.62
C ALA A 331 15.26 19.44 2.48
N ARG A 332 14.75 19.66 1.26
CA ARG A 332 13.31 19.81 0.97
C ARG A 332 12.53 18.52 1.21
N VAL A 333 13.06 17.38 0.75
CA VAL A 333 12.44 16.05 0.99
C VAL A 333 12.28 15.77 2.47
N ARG A 334 13.36 15.94 3.25
CA ARG A 334 13.36 15.75 4.72
C ARG A 334 12.52 16.80 5.43
N GLY A 335 12.60 18.06 4.97
CA GLY A 335 11.84 19.19 5.52
C GLY A 335 10.33 18.97 5.38
N PHE A 336 9.86 18.53 4.21
CA PHE A 336 8.45 18.23 3.99
C PHE A 336 7.95 17.12 4.92
N ARG A 337 8.67 16.01 4.99
CA ARG A 337 8.32 14.90 5.88
C ARG A 337 8.26 15.31 7.35
N ARG A 338 9.22 16.11 7.82
CA ARG A 338 9.17 16.66 9.18
C ARG A 338 7.95 17.56 9.40
N ALA A 339 7.62 18.41 8.42
CA ALA A 339 6.46 19.28 8.48
C ALA A 339 5.15 18.50 8.57
N VAL A 340 4.98 17.46 7.77
CA VAL A 340 3.82 16.54 7.84
C VAL A 340 3.69 15.90 9.22
N ARG A 341 4.79 15.39 9.78
CA ARG A 341 4.77 14.79 11.13
C ARG A 341 4.32 15.78 12.19
N ARG A 342 4.88 17.01 12.18
CA ARG A 342 4.48 18.07 13.13
C ARG A 342 3.02 18.42 13.00
N GLN A 343 2.54 18.60 11.77
CA GLN A 343 1.14 18.87 11.52
C GLN A 343 0.24 17.77 12.04
N ASN A 344 0.54 16.51 11.74
CA ASN A 344 -0.28 15.38 12.16
C ASN A 344 -0.36 15.28 13.69
N ILE A 345 0.73 15.56 14.40
CA ILE A 345 0.75 15.65 15.87
C ILE A 345 -0.12 16.83 16.34
N ALA A 346 0.03 18.01 15.75
CA ALA A 346 -0.76 19.18 16.12
C ALA A 346 -2.26 18.96 15.92
N VAL A 347 -2.66 18.36 14.79
CA VAL A 347 -4.06 18.00 14.50
C VAL A 347 -4.59 16.97 15.50
N LEU A 348 -3.80 15.94 15.82
CA LEU A 348 -4.20 14.90 16.76
C LEU A 348 -4.45 15.45 18.17
N LEU A 349 -3.57 16.38 18.61
CA LEU A 349 -3.65 17.01 19.92
C LEU A 349 -4.60 18.22 19.98
N GLY A 350 -5.24 18.57 18.86
CA GLY A 350 -6.15 19.73 18.79
C GLY A 350 -5.45 21.08 18.95
N LEU A 351 -4.13 21.17 18.70
CA LEU A 351 -3.37 22.41 18.86
C LEU A 351 -3.78 23.45 17.82
N PRO A 352 -3.90 24.74 18.20
CA PRO A 352 -4.23 25.82 17.27
C PRO A 352 -3.18 25.96 16.17
N SER A 353 -3.61 26.43 15.00
CA SER A 353 -2.72 26.79 13.90
C SER A 353 -1.82 27.95 14.36
N GLY A 354 -0.52 27.71 14.53
CA GLY A 354 0.44 28.75 14.93
C GLY A 354 1.25 28.45 16.19
N ARG A 355 0.81 27.57 17.08
CA ARG A 355 1.60 27.22 18.26
C ARG A 355 2.80 26.33 17.92
N TYR A 356 3.95 26.75 18.46
CA TYR A 356 5.22 26.01 18.45
C TYR A 356 5.09 24.73 19.27
N ILE A 357 5.56 23.61 18.73
CA ILE A 357 5.70 22.37 19.49
C ILE A 357 7.12 22.33 20.05
N PRO A 358 7.32 22.44 21.38
CA PRO A 358 8.66 22.39 21.98
C PRO A 358 9.37 21.07 21.65
N GLY A 359 10.68 21.14 21.48
CA GLY A 359 11.51 19.95 21.19
C GLY A 359 11.73 19.63 19.71
N CYS A 360 11.30 20.49 18.80
CA CYS A 360 11.48 20.31 17.37
C CYS A 360 12.14 21.54 16.73
N GLU A 361 13.34 21.90 17.18
CA GLU A 361 14.10 23.02 16.60
C GLU A 361 14.42 22.78 15.12
N SER A 362 13.92 23.67 14.28
CA SER A 362 14.36 23.78 12.91
C SER A 362 15.47 24.82 12.84
N ARG A 363 16.67 24.43 12.43
CA ARG A 363 17.59 25.39 11.82
C ARG A 363 16.82 26.07 10.68
N LYS A 364 16.81 27.40 10.69
CA LYS A 364 16.24 28.22 9.63
C LYS A 364 16.86 27.76 8.31
N VAL A 365 16.06 27.18 7.42
CA VAL A 365 16.39 27.04 6.01
C VAL A 365 15.93 28.35 5.40
N GLU A 366 16.88 29.21 5.07
CA GLU A 366 16.63 30.44 4.34
C GLU A 366 15.90 30.12 3.05
N VAL A 367 14.82 30.83 2.82
CA VAL A 367 14.00 30.73 1.61
C VAL A 367 14.55 31.79 0.67
N GLU A 368 15.38 31.39 -0.27
CA GLU A 368 15.58 32.12 -1.52
C GLU A 368 14.67 31.54 -2.61
#